data_6d9c3456e70e30f8e8e9ae9c7eb4d58c
#
_entry.id   6d9c3456e70e30f8e8e9ae9c7eb4d58c
#
_cell.length_a   1.000
_cell.length_b   1.000
_cell.length_c   1.000
_cell.angle_alpha   90.00
_cell.angle_beta   90.00
_cell.angle_gamma   90.00
#
_symmetry.space_group_name_H-M   'P 1'
#
loop_
_entity.id
_entity.type
_entity.pdbx_description
1 polymer ?
#
loop_
_entity_poly.entity_id
_entity_poly.type
_entity_poly.pdbx_seq_one_letter_code
_entity_poly.pdbx_strand_id
1 'polypeptide(L)'
;MKVYSCFICFDMKNNKRSLFILKCLMEQSDEKHLVTIANINEYLRQYDLDANRETISDCIKELQEVGYDILCVRSTQNQYCMRERSFSLAEVKLLVDAVQSSRFIPEEQSIELISKLAELVGSHKGEILKRQLYIESRAKTDNPDIMEYVDKIHQAIIENKKIKFRYFEYNANKEKVLRYDGFTYTLSPCVLVWNNDMYYVVGIYKDKEGYSKFRIDRMCDFELTEEKGTESQESLDMSDFFEKEFSMMNGETCEVELLCENKLMGSIVDKFGIDVNTEIVDAEHFKAIVDVNLSGNFYGWVFASKGKMKILTPEWVKSEFQEIVNSYAK
;
A
#
# COMPACT_ATOMS: atom_id res chain seq x y z
N MET A 1 -25.43 46.18 23.65
CA MET A 1 -25.50 44.72 23.39
C MET A 1 -25.80 44.31 21.94
N LYS A 2 -26.26 45.18 21.05
CA LYS A 2 -26.56 44.87 19.63
C LYS A 2 -25.34 44.97 18.67
N VAL A 3 -24.29 45.68 19.03
CA VAL A 3 -23.12 45.91 18.15
C VAL A 3 -22.14 44.70 18.18
N TYR A 4 -21.98 44.04 19.31
CA TYR A 4 -21.13 42.86 19.44
C TYR A 4 -21.65 41.60 18.69
N SER A 5 -22.99 41.45 18.61
CA SER A 5 -23.61 40.33 17.89
C SER A 5 -23.42 40.43 16.37
N CYS A 6 -23.32 41.64 15.82
CA CYS A 6 -23.14 41.87 14.39
C CYS A 6 -21.69 41.59 13.95
N PHE A 7 -20.68 41.94 14.78
CA PHE A 7 -19.28 41.69 14.49
C PHE A 7 -18.93 40.19 14.52
N ILE A 8 -19.41 39.45 15.52
CA ILE A 8 -19.20 38.02 15.61
C ILE A 8 -19.86 37.26 14.44
N CYS A 9 -21.04 37.69 14.01
CA CYS A 9 -21.74 37.07 12.90
C CYS A 9 -21.10 37.41 11.54
N PHE A 10 -20.48 38.55 11.38
CA PHE A 10 -19.77 38.99 10.20
C PHE A 10 -18.42 38.25 10.07
N ASP A 11 -17.71 38.09 11.17
CA ASP A 11 -16.44 37.37 11.26
C ASP A 11 -16.63 35.85 10.97
N MET A 12 -17.67 35.23 11.53
CA MET A 12 -18.02 33.83 11.23
C MET A 12 -18.40 33.59 9.76
N LYS A 13 -19.04 34.57 9.08
CA LYS A 13 -19.34 34.43 7.65
C LYS A 13 -18.10 34.58 6.77
N ASN A 14 -17.18 35.45 7.12
CA ASN A 14 -15.93 35.60 6.39
C ASN A 14 -15.07 34.34 6.51
N ASN A 15 -14.92 33.78 7.71
CA ASN A 15 -14.18 32.55 7.93
C ASN A 15 -14.76 31.37 7.11
N LYS A 16 -16.10 31.27 7.00
CA LYS A 16 -16.70 30.26 6.11
C LYS A 16 -16.37 30.51 4.63
N ARG A 17 -16.40 31.75 4.17
CA ARG A 17 -16.09 32.10 2.78
C ARG A 17 -14.67 31.72 2.41
N SER A 18 -13.67 32.04 3.24
CA SER A 18 -12.26 31.69 3.01
C SER A 18 -12.08 30.18 2.86
N LEU A 19 -12.74 29.36 3.69
CA LEU A 19 -12.72 27.90 3.59
C LEU A 19 -13.32 27.39 2.27
N PHE A 20 -14.47 27.92 1.85
CA PHE A 20 -15.10 27.49 0.60
C PHE A 20 -14.38 28.02 -0.64
N ILE A 21 -13.74 29.19 -0.57
CA ILE A 21 -12.85 29.70 -1.62
C ILE A 21 -11.63 28.79 -1.76
N LEU A 22 -11.00 28.41 -0.65
CA LEU A 22 -9.91 27.43 -0.64
C LEU A 22 -10.34 26.12 -1.28
N LYS A 23 -11.49 25.59 -0.88
CA LYS A 23 -12.07 24.37 -1.42
C LYS A 23 -12.30 24.48 -2.94
N CYS A 24 -12.89 25.55 -3.41
CA CYS A 24 -13.08 25.85 -4.83
C CYS A 24 -11.75 25.83 -5.60
N LEU A 25 -10.72 26.51 -5.08
CA LEU A 25 -9.40 26.55 -5.70
C LEU A 25 -8.73 25.17 -5.72
N MET A 26 -8.86 24.40 -4.65
CA MET A 26 -8.31 23.05 -4.58
C MET A 26 -9.02 22.08 -5.54
N GLU A 27 -10.33 22.19 -5.69
CA GLU A 27 -11.13 21.28 -6.53
C GLU A 27 -11.08 21.66 -8.00
N GLN A 28 -11.22 22.95 -8.35
CA GLN A 28 -11.53 23.39 -9.70
C GLN A 28 -10.38 24.08 -10.44
N SER A 29 -9.24 24.32 -9.78
CA SER A 29 -8.14 25.02 -10.44
C SER A 29 -6.84 24.23 -10.50
N ASP A 30 -6.08 24.47 -11.54
CA ASP A 30 -4.69 24.06 -11.71
C ASP A 30 -3.99 25.03 -12.68
N GLU A 31 -2.73 24.78 -13.04
CA GLU A 31 -1.91 25.67 -13.89
C GLU A 31 -2.51 25.88 -15.29
N LYS A 32 -3.38 24.97 -15.75
CA LYS A 32 -4.06 25.06 -17.06
C LYS A 32 -5.51 25.51 -16.96
N HIS A 33 -6.10 25.36 -15.78
CA HIS A 33 -7.50 25.67 -15.52
C HIS A 33 -7.60 26.70 -14.40
N LEU A 34 -7.59 27.98 -14.81
CA LEU A 34 -7.67 29.10 -13.91
C LEU A 34 -9.13 29.42 -13.61
N VAL A 35 -9.45 29.75 -12.37
CA VAL A 35 -10.81 30.19 -11.96
C VAL A 35 -10.88 31.71 -11.83
N THR A 36 -11.97 32.29 -12.30
CA THR A 36 -12.28 33.71 -12.16
C THR A 36 -13.03 33.96 -10.85
N ILE A 37 -13.14 35.23 -10.46
CA ILE A 37 -14.00 35.64 -9.34
C ILE A 37 -15.47 35.24 -9.58
N ALA A 38 -15.92 35.25 -10.84
CA ALA A 38 -17.27 34.82 -11.18
C ALA A 38 -17.47 33.32 -10.90
N ASN A 39 -16.50 32.48 -11.29
CA ASN A 39 -16.54 31.04 -10.98
C ASN A 39 -16.54 30.78 -9.47
N ILE A 40 -15.66 31.49 -8.72
CA ILE A 40 -15.62 31.36 -7.26
C ILE A 40 -16.97 31.74 -6.63
N ASN A 41 -17.59 32.82 -7.10
CA ASN A 41 -18.88 33.25 -6.58
C ASN A 41 -20.02 32.30 -6.92
N GLU A 42 -19.98 31.70 -8.13
CA GLU A 42 -20.93 30.64 -8.52
C GLU A 42 -20.76 29.40 -7.63
N TYR A 43 -19.53 29.01 -7.31
CA TYR A 43 -19.24 27.93 -6.37
C TYR A 43 -19.75 28.24 -4.96
N LEU A 44 -19.53 29.47 -4.45
CA LEU A 44 -20.03 29.89 -3.14
C LEU A 44 -21.57 29.84 -3.04
N ARG A 45 -22.27 30.18 -4.11
CA ARG A 45 -23.75 30.15 -4.15
C ARG A 45 -24.34 28.76 -3.95
N GLN A 46 -23.61 27.71 -4.32
CA GLN A 46 -24.04 26.32 -4.07
C GLN A 46 -24.15 25.99 -2.57
N TYR A 47 -23.53 26.80 -1.72
CA TYR A 47 -23.55 26.68 -0.26
C TYR A 47 -24.27 27.84 0.46
N ASP A 48 -25.17 28.50 -0.25
CA ASP A 48 -25.89 29.70 0.25
C ASP A 48 -24.96 30.84 0.72
N LEU A 49 -23.79 30.92 0.11
CA LEU A 49 -22.79 31.96 0.32
C LEU A 49 -22.68 32.80 -0.95
N ASP A 50 -22.51 34.10 -0.78
CA ASP A 50 -22.12 35.01 -1.84
C ASP A 50 -21.05 35.96 -1.33
N ALA A 51 -20.26 36.52 -2.23
CA ALA A 51 -19.27 37.52 -1.90
C ALA A 51 -19.04 38.48 -3.08
N ASN A 52 -18.79 39.73 -2.76
CA ASN A 52 -18.37 40.69 -3.76
C ASN A 52 -16.88 40.45 -4.13
N ARG A 53 -16.43 41.18 -5.16
CA ARG A 53 -15.06 41.07 -5.68
C ARG A 53 -13.98 41.37 -4.64
N GLU A 54 -14.19 42.37 -3.78
CA GLU A 54 -13.24 42.77 -2.75
C GLU A 54 -13.13 41.69 -1.69
N THR A 55 -14.26 41.19 -1.18
CA THR A 55 -14.28 40.09 -0.21
C THR A 55 -13.55 38.86 -0.69
N ILE A 56 -13.77 38.42 -1.96
CA ILE A 56 -13.05 37.27 -2.54
C ILE A 56 -11.54 37.54 -2.62
N SER A 57 -11.18 38.75 -3.06
CA SER A 57 -9.77 39.13 -3.19
C SER A 57 -9.07 39.19 -1.82
N ASP A 58 -9.75 39.67 -0.79
CA ASP A 58 -9.17 39.74 0.56
C ASP A 58 -9.06 38.35 1.18
N CYS A 59 -10.08 37.50 1.05
CA CYS A 59 -9.97 36.09 1.47
C CYS A 59 -8.81 35.35 0.78
N ILE A 60 -8.57 35.61 -0.52
CA ILE A 60 -7.44 34.99 -1.24
C ILE A 60 -6.10 35.51 -0.69
N LYS A 61 -5.98 36.78 -0.37
CA LYS A 61 -4.76 37.33 0.26
C LYS A 61 -4.51 36.72 1.62
N GLU A 62 -5.56 36.62 2.46
CA GLU A 62 -5.47 35.95 3.75
C GLU A 62 -4.99 34.50 3.62
N LEU A 63 -5.50 33.74 2.63
CA LEU A 63 -5.03 32.39 2.35
C LEU A 63 -3.57 32.36 1.91
N GLN A 64 -3.13 33.32 1.10
CA GLN A 64 -1.71 33.46 0.69
C GLN A 64 -0.81 33.80 1.90
N GLU A 65 -1.25 34.67 2.80
CA GLU A 65 -0.52 35.01 4.04
C GLU A 65 -0.38 33.83 4.99
N VAL A 66 -1.36 32.93 5.02
CA VAL A 66 -1.29 31.67 5.80
C VAL A 66 -0.40 30.60 5.12
N GLY A 67 0.02 30.85 3.88
CA GLY A 67 1.02 29.99 3.19
C GLY A 67 0.48 29.17 2.01
N TYR A 68 -0.77 29.36 1.59
CA TYR A 68 -1.26 28.70 0.37
C TYR A 68 -0.67 29.36 -0.89
N ASP A 69 -0.04 28.55 -1.77
CA ASP A 69 0.51 29.04 -3.03
C ASP A 69 -0.59 29.24 -4.09
N ILE A 70 -1.28 30.36 -3.98
CA ILE A 70 -2.33 30.76 -4.91
C ILE A 70 -1.75 31.76 -5.90
N LEU A 71 -1.62 31.34 -7.16
CA LEU A 71 -1.21 32.23 -8.26
C LEU A 71 -2.40 33.13 -8.66
N CYS A 72 -2.12 34.42 -8.80
CA CYS A 72 -3.03 35.39 -9.41
C CYS A 72 -2.49 35.84 -10.76
N VAL A 73 -3.16 35.46 -11.83
CA VAL A 73 -2.86 35.95 -13.20
C VAL A 73 -3.72 37.18 -13.46
N ARG A 74 -3.05 38.33 -13.60
CA ARG A 74 -3.70 39.61 -13.89
C ARG A 74 -4.01 39.71 -15.38
N SER A 75 -5.28 39.82 -15.72
CA SER A 75 -5.77 40.10 -17.08
C SER A 75 -6.95 41.08 -16.97
N THR A 76 -7.80 41.17 -17.98
CA THR A 76 -9.07 41.91 -17.89
C THR A 76 -9.93 41.48 -16.70
N GLN A 77 -9.81 40.23 -16.29
CA GLN A 77 -10.34 39.67 -15.04
C GLN A 77 -9.23 38.92 -14.35
N ASN A 78 -9.06 39.13 -13.03
CA ASN A 78 -8.13 38.35 -12.25
C ASN A 78 -8.57 36.87 -12.26
N GLN A 79 -7.59 36.00 -12.53
CA GLN A 79 -7.75 34.56 -12.53
C GLN A 79 -6.82 33.94 -11.49
N TYR A 80 -7.27 32.91 -10.84
CA TYR A 80 -6.56 32.30 -9.72
C TYR A 80 -6.40 30.80 -9.94
N CYS A 81 -5.29 30.23 -9.43
CA CYS A 81 -5.16 28.78 -9.31
C CYS A 81 -4.31 28.41 -8.10
N MET A 82 -4.62 27.26 -7.53
CA MET A 82 -3.77 26.61 -6.57
C MET A 82 -2.60 25.94 -7.29
N ARG A 83 -1.38 26.36 -7.01
CA ARG A 83 -0.17 25.88 -7.67
C ARG A 83 0.44 24.70 -6.94
N GLU A 84 0.63 24.85 -5.64
CA GLU A 84 1.20 23.82 -4.80
C GLU A 84 0.12 22.96 -4.15
N ARG A 85 0.30 21.65 -4.22
CA ARG A 85 -0.54 20.65 -3.58
C ARG A 85 0.34 19.71 -2.78
N SER A 86 -0.23 19.07 -1.75
CA SER A 86 0.50 18.08 -0.93
C SER A 86 1.05 16.92 -1.76
N PHE A 87 0.39 16.62 -2.90
CA PHE A 87 0.82 15.57 -3.82
C PHE A 87 0.85 16.08 -5.25
N SER A 88 1.90 15.73 -5.97
CA SER A 88 2.00 15.89 -7.42
C SER A 88 1.14 14.87 -8.16
N LEU A 89 0.84 15.13 -9.44
CA LEU A 89 0.12 14.17 -10.29
C LEU A 89 0.86 12.83 -10.40
N ALA A 90 2.19 12.85 -10.47
CA ALA A 90 3.00 11.63 -10.59
C ALA A 90 2.91 10.77 -9.31
N GLU A 91 2.98 11.40 -8.13
CA GLU A 91 2.85 10.69 -6.85
C GLU A 91 1.47 10.06 -6.71
N VAL A 92 0.39 10.80 -7.01
CA VAL A 92 -0.96 10.23 -6.95
C VAL A 92 -1.15 9.13 -8.00
N LYS A 93 -0.55 9.28 -9.20
CA LYS A 93 -0.58 8.20 -10.22
C LYS A 93 0.06 6.91 -9.69
N LEU A 94 1.22 7.00 -9.03
CA LEU A 94 1.86 5.84 -8.41
C LEU A 94 0.99 5.19 -7.33
N LEU A 95 0.34 6.00 -6.48
CA LEU A 95 -0.58 5.48 -5.46
C LEU A 95 -1.80 4.81 -6.09
N VAL A 96 -2.37 5.40 -7.13
CA VAL A 96 -3.48 4.81 -7.90
C VAL A 96 -3.07 3.48 -8.51
N ASP A 97 -1.89 3.40 -9.15
CA ASP A 97 -1.38 2.17 -9.74
C ASP A 97 -1.13 1.09 -8.69
N ALA A 98 -0.60 1.46 -7.51
CA ALA A 98 -0.41 0.54 -6.40
C ALA A 98 -1.75 -0.06 -5.92
N VAL A 99 -2.79 0.77 -5.73
CA VAL A 99 -4.13 0.31 -5.35
C VAL A 99 -4.74 -0.58 -6.44
N GLN A 100 -4.58 -0.19 -7.71
CA GLN A 100 -5.12 -0.92 -8.84
C GLN A 100 -4.46 -2.30 -8.99
N SER A 101 -3.14 -2.38 -8.88
CA SER A 101 -2.36 -3.62 -9.02
C SER A 101 -2.53 -4.56 -7.83
N SER A 102 -2.94 -4.04 -6.67
CA SER A 102 -3.14 -4.85 -5.48
C SER A 102 -4.23 -5.91 -5.66
N ARG A 103 -3.86 -7.16 -5.41
CA ARG A 103 -4.80 -8.30 -5.39
C ARG A 103 -5.53 -8.41 -4.05
N PHE A 104 -4.99 -7.79 -3.02
CA PHE A 104 -5.52 -7.81 -1.68
C PHE A 104 -6.75 -6.92 -1.50
N ILE A 105 -6.84 -5.78 -2.21
CA ILE A 105 -7.94 -4.83 -2.08
C ILE A 105 -9.08 -5.25 -3.00
N PRO A 106 -10.31 -5.49 -2.50
CA PRO A 106 -11.48 -5.80 -3.33
C PRO A 106 -11.74 -4.74 -4.41
N GLU A 107 -12.40 -5.13 -5.49
CA GLU A 107 -12.61 -4.25 -6.63
C GLU A 107 -13.38 -2.97 -6.26
N GLU A 108 -14.49 -3.09 -5.53
CA GLU A 108 -15.30 -1.96 -5.10
C GLU A 108 -14.50 -0.98 -4.23
N GLN A 109 -13.75 -1.50 -3.25
CA GLN A 109 -12.90 -0.69 -2.38
C GLN A 109 -11.73 -0.06 -3.13
N SER A 110 -11.20 -0.73 -4.16
CA SER A 110 -10.18 -0.15 -5.04
C SER A 110 -10.73 1.06 -5.79
N ILE A 111 -11.92 0.97 -6.35
CA ILE A 111 -12.58 2.08 -7.07
C ILE A 111 -12.80 3.27 -6.12
N GLU A 112 -13.29 3.00 -4.91
CA GLU A 112 -13.51 4.04 -3.90
C GLU A 112 -12.19 4.73 -3.49
N LEU A 113 -11.14 3.96 -3.18
CA LEU A 113 -9.82 4.51 -2.83
C LEU A 113 -9.21 5.32 -3.97
N ILE A 114 -9.30 4.83 -5.20
CA ILE A 114 -8.81 5.56 -6.38
C ILE A 114 -9.58 6.88 -6.55
N SER A 115 -10.90 6.88 -6.30
CA SER A 115 -11.68 8.11 -6.35
C SER A 115 -11.20 9.14 -5.33
N LYS A 116 -10.96 8.71 -4.09
CA LYS A 116 -10.41 9.57 -3.02
C LYS A 116 -9.01 10.09 -3.34
N LEU A 117 -8.15 9.23 -3.88
CA LEU A 117 -6.80 9.63 -4.30
C LEU A 117 -6.83 10.65 -5.44
N ALA A 118 -7.74 10.48 -6.40
CA ALA A 118 -7.88 11.38 -7.53
C ALA A 118 -8.30 12.82 -7.09
N GLU A 119 -9.03 12.96 -5.99
CA GLU A 119 -9.41 14.26 -5.43
C GLU A 119 -8.20 15.08 -4.95
N LEU A 120 -7.10 14.44 -4.54
CA LEU A 120 -5.88 15.10 -4.06
C LEU A 120 -5.23 16.01 -5.10
N VAL A 121 -5.45 15.74 -6.39
CA VAL A 121 -4.88 16.52 -7.50
C VAL A 121 -5.87 17.48 -8.17
N GLY A 122 -7.10 17.57 -7.63
CA GLY A 122 -8.19 18.38 -8.16
C GLY A 122 -8.95 17.70 -9.31
N SER A 123 -10.12 18.21 -9.64
CA SER A 123 -11.08 17.56 -10.53
C SER A 123 -10.53 17.26 -11.93
N HIS A 124 -9.85 18.24 -12.56
CA HIS A 124 -9.33 18.08 -13.93
C HIS A 124 -8.26 17.00 -14.04
N LYS A 125 -7.25 17.03 -13.16
CA LYS A 125 -6.19 16.01 -13.13
C LYS A 125 -6.72 14.67 -12.63
N GLY A 126 -7.65 14.69 -11.67
CA GLY A 126 -8.32 13.51 -11.13
C GLY A 126 -9.13 12.76 -12.16
N GLU A 127 -9.89 13.46 -13.02
CA GLU A 127 -10.63 12.85 -14.13
C GLU A 127 -9.70 12.18 -15.16
N ILE A 128 -8.52 12.75 -15.41
CA ILE A 128 -7.52 12.11 -16.28
C ILE A 128 -7.05 10.79 -15.66
N LEU A 129 -6.78 10.77 -14.36
CA LEU A 129 -6.38 9.56 -13.64
C LEU A 129 -7.48 8.50 -13.70
N LYS A 130 -8.74 8.88 -13.47
CA LYS A 130 -9.89 7.96 -13.53
C LYS A 130 -10.08 7.35 -14.92
N ARG A 131 -9.85 8.12 -16.01
CA ARG A 131 -9.96 7.62 -17.40
C ARG A 131 -8.82 6.69 -17.80
N GLN A 132 -7.65 6.83 -17.18
CA GLN A 132 -6.48 5.99 -17.43
C GLN A 132 -6.46 4.71 -16.59
N LEU A 133 -7.53 4.42 -15.85
CA LEU A 133 -7.67 3.18 -15.13
C LEU A 133 -7.75 2.02 -16.13
N TYR A 134 -6.62 1.42 -16.40
CA TYR A 134 -6.56 0.14 -17.09
C TYR A 134 -6.82 -0.94 -16.05
N ILE A 135 -8.04 -1.40 -15.96
CA ILE A 135 -8.38 -2.54 -15.09
C ILE A 135 -7.77 -3.77 -15.75
N GLU A 136 -6.50 -4.03 -15.41
CA GLU A 136 -5.94 -5.34 -15.65
C GLU A 136 -6.80 -6.32 -14.84
N SER A 137 -7.36 -7.33 -15.48
CA SER A 137 -8.28 -8.30 -14.87
C SER A 137 -7.53 -9.27 -13.93
N ARG A 138 -6.79 -8.70 -12.98
CA ARG A 138 -6.17 -9.49 -11.92
C ARG A 138 -7.26 -9.94 -10.95
N ALA A 139 -7.25 -11.23 -10.61
CA ALA A 139 -8.15 -11.74 -9.59
C ALA A 139 -7.89 -11.04 -8.25
N LYS A 140 -8.81 -10.19 -7.84
CA LYS A 140 -8.81 -9.53 -6.53
C LYS A 140 -9.53 -10.42 -5.49
N THR A 141 -9.26 -10.18 -4.22
CA THR A 141 -10.01 -10.82 -3.14
C THR A 141 -11.49 -10.40 -3.18
N ASP A 142 -12.35 -11.28 -2.71
CA ASP A 142 -13.79 -11.06 -2.53
C ASP A 142 -14.18 -10.83 -1.05
N ASN A 143 -13.18 -10.65 -0.15
CA ASN A 143 -13.44 -10.41 1.26
C ASN A 143 -13.76 -8.93 1.51
N PRO A 144 -15.03 -8.55 1.79
CA PRO A 144 -15.41 -7.15 1.99
C PRO A 144 -14.88 -6.55 3.29
N ASP A 145 -14.59 -7.39 4.29
CA ASP A 145 -14.24 -6.95 5.65
C ASP A 145 -12.73 -6.68 5.83
N ILE A 146 -11.98 -6.74 4.74
CA ILE A 146 -10.51 -6.73 4.77
C ILE A 146 -9.93 -5.47 5.41
N MET A 147 -10.52 -4.30 5.14
CA MET A 147 -10.06 -3.03 5.72
C MET A 147 -10.33 -2.99 7.23
N GLU A 148 -11.49 -3.50 7.66
CA GLU A 148 -11.83 -3.61 9.08
C GLU A 148 -10.86 -4.57 9.80
N TYR A 149 -10.49 -5.69 9.16
CA TYR A 149 -9.52 -6.61 9.74
C TYR A 149 -8.14 -6.00 9.87
N VAL A 150 -7.67 -5.25 8.87
CA VAL A 150 -6.40 -4.53 8.93
C VAL A 150 -6.39 -3.54 10.09
N ASP A 151 -7.44 -2.73 10.25
CA ASP A 151 -7.57 -1.76 11.33
C ASP A 151 -7.56 -2.45 12.70
N LYS A 152 -8.35 -3.50 12.88
CA LYS A 152 -8.42 -4.27 14.13
C LYS A 152 -7.09 -4.97 14.47
N ILE A 153 -6.39 -5.50 13.47
CA ILE A 153 -5.08 -6.11 13.67
C ILE A 153 -4.06 -5.03 14.09
N HIS A 154 -4.09 -3.88 13.43
CA HIS A 154 -3.22 -2.76 13.79
C HIS A 154 -3.48 -2.29 15.23
N GLN A 155 -4.76 -2.17 15.62
CA GLN A 155 -5.15 -1.87 16.99
C GLN A 155 -4.64 -2.94 17.96
N ALA A 156 -4.79 -4.23 17.62
CA ALA A 156 -4.32 -5.33 18.45
C ALA A 156 -2.81 -5.28 18.71
N ILE A 157 -2.03 -4.91 17.69
CA ILE A 157 -0.57 -4.72 17.80
C ILE A 157 -0.25 -3.58 18.77
N ILE A 158 -0.89 -2.41 18.59
CA ILE A 158 -0.66 -1.23 19.44
C ILE A 158 -1.04 -1.51 20.90
N GLU A 159 -2.18 -2.19 21.13
CA GLU A 159 -2.71 -2.47 22.46
C GLU A 159 -2.11 -3.74 23.09
N ASN A 160 -1.23 -4.44 22.38
CA ASN A 160 -0.71 -5.77 22.76
C ASN A 160 -1.82 -6.73 23.18
N LYS A 161 -2.79 -6.91 22.28
CA LYS A 161 -3.94 -7.81 22.44
C LYS A 161 -3.88 -8.97 21.45
N LYS A 162 -4.54 -10.07 21.79
CA LYS A 162 -4.69 -11.19 20.87
C LYS A 162 -5.86 -10.96 19.92
N ILE A 163 -5.78 -11.62 18.76
CA ILE A 163 -6.87 -11.73 17.80
C ILE A 163 -7.33 -13.17 17.69
N LYS A 164 -8.61 -13.37 17.40
CA LYS A 164 -9.19 -14.68 17.09
C LYS A 164 -9.80 -14.62 15.70
N PHE A 165 -9.65 -15.68 14.94
CA PHE A 165 -10.24 -15.80 13.60
C PHE A 165 -10.33 -17.26 13.18
N ARG A 166 -11.22 -17.55 12.20
CA ARG A 166 -11.19 -18.78 11.43
C ARG A 166 -10.51 -18.54 10.09
N TYR A 167 -9.98 -19.59 9.49
CA TYR A 167 -9.19 -19.48 8.25
C TYR A 167 -9.75 -20.42 7.19
N PHE A 168 -9.93 -19.91 5.97
CA PHE A 168 -10.45 -20.72 4.89
C PHE A 168 -9.39 -20.99 3.80
N GLU A 169 -9.61 -22.08 3.07
CA GLU A 169 -8.90 -22.46 1.86
C GLU A 169 -9.92 -22.74 0.75
N TYR A 170 -9.46 -22.73 -0.50
CA TYR A 170 -10.33 -23.13 -1.60
C TYR A 170 -10.13 -24.61 -1.91
N ASN A 171 -11.24 -25.34 -2.05
CA ASN A 171 -11.22 -26.72 -2.55
C ASN A 171 -11.10 -26.73 -4.09
N ALA A 172 -11.06 -27.94 -4.69
CA ALA A 172 -10.96 -28.14 -6.13
C ALA A 172 -12.16 -27.54 -6.92
N ASN A 173 -13.32 -27.35 -6.27
CA ASN A 173 -14.51 -26.75 -6.82
C ASN A 173 -14.51 -25.21 -6.69
N LYS A 174 -13.42 -24.59 -6.15
CA LYS A 174 -13.31 -23.15 -5.87
C LYS A 174 -14.25 -22.67 -4.76
N GLU A 175 -14.70 -23.57 -3.86
CA GLU A 175 -15.53 -23.24 -2.73
C GLU A 175 -14.63 -22.94 -1.52
N LYS A 176 -15.02 -21.95 -0.71
CA LYS A 176 -14.35 -21.63 0.55
C LYS A 176 -14.66 -22.72 1.59
N VAL A 177 -13.66 -23.42 2.05
CA VAL A 177 -13.75 -24.46 3.07
C VAL A 177 -12.93 -24.05 4.27
N LEU A 178 -13.52 -24.11 5.46
CA LEU A 178 -12.82 -23.77 6.69
C LEU A 178 -11.73 -24.80 6.98
N ARG A 179 -10.54 -24.32 7.29
CA ARG A 179 -9.40 -25.14 7.63
C ARG A 179 -9.63 -25.84 8.97
N TYR A 180 -9.25 -27.12 9.06
CA TYR A 180 -9.39 -27.95 10.26
C TYR A 180 -10.81 -27.87 10.88
N ASP A 181 -11.82 -28.12 10.08
CA ASP A 181 -13.23 -28.16 10.48
C ASP A 181 -13.72 -26.90 11.23
N GLY A 182 -13.21 -25.74 10.82
CA GLY A 182 -13.58 -24.45 11.43
C GLY A 182 -12.81 -24.10 12.70
N PHE A 183 -11.63 -24.63 12.85
CA PHE A 183 -10.76 -24.33 13.99
C PHE A 183 -10.53 -22.81 14.13
N THR A 184 -10.68 -22.32 15.37
CA THR A 184 -10.44 -20.92 15.72
C THR A 184 -8.99 -20.73 16.13
N TYR A 185 -8.28 -19.91 15.36
CA TYR A 185 -6.94 -19.50 15.68
C TYR A 185 -6.95 -18.34 16.68
N THR A 186 -6.04 -18.39 17.65
CA THR A 186 -5.75 -17.28 18.57
C THR A 186 -4.31 -16.88 18.38
N LEU A 187 -4.06 -15.65 17.92
CA LEU A 187 -2.74 -15.15 17.55
C LEU A 187 -2.43 -13.88 18.35
N SER A 188 -1.19 -13.75 18.83
CA SER A 188 -0.63 -12.49 19.30
C SER A 188 0.05 -11.82 18.11
N PRO A 189 -0.59 -10.82 17.45
CA PRO A 189 -0.05 -10.22 16.26
C PRO A 189 1.16 -9.32 16.61
N CYS A 190 2.22 -9.40 15.81
CA CYS A 190 3.44 -8.61 15.99
C CYS A 190 3.57 -7.54 14.90
N VAL A 191 3.27 -7.89 13.65
CA VAL A 191 3.44 -6.98 12.52
C VAL A 191 2.54 -7.34 11.34
N LEU A 192 2.21 -6.32 10.55
CA LEU A 192 1.55 -6.45 9.26
C LEU A 192 2.58 -6.34 8.13
N VAL A 193 2.54 -7.26 7.18
CA VAL A 193 3.53 -7.36 6.10
C VAL A 193 2.84 -7.43 4.75
N TRP A 194 3.24 -6.53 3.85
CA TRP A 194 2.85 -6.58 2.44
C TRP A 194 3.87 -7.40 1.65
N ASN A 195 3.44 -8.52 1.06
CA ASN A 195 4.30 -9.36 0.25
C ASN A 195 3.54 -9.98 -0.93
N ASN A 196 4.09 -9.89 -2.14
CA ASN A 196 3.52 -10.44 -3.37
C ASN A 196 2.05 -10.09 -3.57
N ASP A 197 1.71 -8.80 -3.49
CA ASP A 197 0.35 -8.25 -3.64
C ASP A 197 -0.67 -8.76 -2.60
N MET A 198 -0.21 -9.33 -1.48
CA MET A 198 -1.04 -9.83 -0.39
C MET A 198 -0.59 -9.25 0.94
N TYR A 199 -1.52 -9.11 1.86
CA TYR A 199 -1.24 -8.62 3.21
C TYR A 199 -1.27 -9.78 4.21
N TYR A 200 -0.25 -9.86 5.01
CA TYR A 200 -0.06 -10.90 6.00
C TYR A 200 0.00 -10.29 7.39
N VAL A 201 -0.55 -11.00 8.38
CA VAL A 201 -0.20 -10.79 9.77
C VAL A 201 0.82 -11.84 10.19
N VAL A 202 1.88 -11.38 10.82
CA VAL A 202 2.89 -12.22 11.45
C VAL A 202 2.72 -12.09 12.96
N GLY A 203 2.77 -13.21 13.67
CA GLY A 203 2.55 -13.20 15.12
C GLY A 203 2.89 -14.51 15.79
N ILE A 204 2.77 -14.54 17.12
CA ILE A 204 3.02 -15.71 17.95
C ILE A 204 1.72 -16.50 18.08
N TYR A 205 1.76 -17.76 17.67
CA TYR A 205 0.63 -18.68 17.73
C TYR A 205 0.92 -19.75 18.76
N LYS A 206 0.20 -19.72 19.89
CA LYS A 206 0.41 -20.62 21.04
C LYS A 206 1.88 -20.60 21.49
N ASP A 207 2.33 -21.68 22.14
CA ASP A 207 3.71 -21.87 22.57
C ASP A 207 4.61 -22.45 21.47
N LYS A 208 4.28 -22.15 20.20
CA LYS A 208 5.05 -22.64 19.07
C LYS A 208 6.32 -21.79 18.96
N GLU A 209 7.47 -22.43 18.87
CA GLU A 209 8.71 -21.72 18.54
C GLU A 209 8.58 -21.05 17.17
N GLY A 210 8.99 -19.78 17.11
CA GLY A 210 8.94 -18.98 15.90
C GLY A 210 7.58 -18.32 15.63
N TYR A 211 7.53 -17.59 14.52
CA TYR A 211 6.39 -16.80 14.10
C TYR A 211 5.49 -17.56 13.12
N SER A 212 4.21 -17.35 13.28
CA SER A 212 3.20 -17.85 12.34
C SER A 212 2.71 -16.72 11.44
N LYS A 213 2.40 -17.02 10.18
CA LYS A 213 2.00 -16.09 9.15
C LYS A 213 0.64 -16.48 8.60
N PHE A 214 -0.25 -15.50 8.51
CA PHE A 214 -1.58 -15.69 7.97
C PHE A 214 -1.93 -14.59 6.99
N ARG A 215 -2.47 -14.96 5.83
CA ARG A 215 -3.05 -14.00 4.88
C ARG A 215 -4.35 -13.44 5.46
N ILE A 216 -4.48 -12.13 5.48
CA ILE A 216 -5.64 -11.47 6.08
C ILE A 216 -6.89 -11.71 5.23
N ASP A 217 -6.76 -11.75 3.90
CA ASP A 217 -7.89 -11.98 2.98
C ASP A 217 -8.55 -13.36 3.11
N ARG A 218 -7.87 -14.32 3.78
CA ARG A 218 -8.38 -15.66 4.07
C ARG A 218 -8.95 -15.83 5.48
N MET A 219 -8.98 -14.76 6.25
CA MET A 219 -9.61 -14.77 7.58
C MET A 219 -11.11 -14.58 7.48
N CYS A 220 -11.82 -15.18 8.40
CA CYS A 220 -13.25 -14.95 8.63
C CYS A 220 -13.55 -15.10 10.13
N ASP A 221 -14.73 -14.62 10.55
CA ASP A 221 -15.15 -14.59 11.94
C ASP A 221 -14.11 -13.98 12.87
N PHE A 222 -13.61 -12.80 12.44
CA PHE A 222 -12.53 -12.09 13.09
C PHE A 222 -12.99 -11.38 14.35
N GLU A 223 -12.23 -11.54 15.45
CA GLU A 223 -12.49 -10.92 16.74
C GLU A 223 -11.19 -10.32 17.30
N LEU A 224 -11.24 -9.04 17.71
CA LEU A 224 -10.25 -8.44 18.58
C LEU A 224 -10.60 -8.79 20.02
N THR A 225 -9.70 -9.47 20.72
CA THR A 225 -9.97 -9.95 22.09
C THR A 225 -9.47 -8.97 23.14
N GLU A 226 -9.94 -9.14 24.39
CA GLU A 226 -9.38 -8.43 25.55
C GLU A 226 -8.17 -9.18 26.17
N GLU A 227 -7.81 -10.35 25.62
CA GLU A 227 -6.68 -11.14 26.11
C GLU A 227 -5.36 -10.44 25.76
N LYS A 228 -4.48 -10.29 26.75
CA LYS A 228 -3.14 -9.71 26.55
C LYS A 228 -2.32 -10.59 25.60
N GLY A 229 -1.62 -9.95 24.66
CA GLY A 229 -0.69 -10.61 23.76
C GLY A 229 0.49 -11.24 24.50
N THR A 230 1.10 -12.23 23.86
CA THR A 230 2.35 -12.83 24.32
C THR A 230 3.49 -11.89 23.95
N GLU A 231 4.31 -11.50 24.93
CA GLU A 231 5.50 -10.70 24.67
C GLU A 231 6.51 -11.59 23.94
N SER A 232 7.04 -11.08 22.83
CA SER A 232 8.18 -11.72 22.18
C SER A 232 9.39 -11.64 23.10
N GLN A 233 10.04 -12.76 23.37
CA GLN A 233 11.27 -12.80 24.16
C GLN A 233 12.46 -12.19 23.40
N GLU A 234 12.35 -12.07 22.09
CA GLU A 234 13.35 -11.44 21.23
C GLU A 234 12.69 -10.25 20.51
N SER A 235 13.38 -9.12 20.47
CA SER A 235 13.02 -8.06 19.55
C SER A 235 13.10 -8.62 18.14
N LEU A 236 11.97 -8.70 17.44
CA LEU A 236 11.96 -9.05 16.02
C LEU A 236 12.93 -8.10 15.31
N ASP A 237 14.09 -8.62 14.94
CA ASP A 237 14.87 -7.95 13.92
C ASP A 237 14.12 -8.12 12.60
N MET A 238 13.30 -7.12 12.31
CA MET A 238 12.44 -7.12 11.13
C MET A 238 13.27 -7.16 9.85
N SER A 239 14.48 -6.60 9.87
CA SER A 239 15.40 -6.62 8.73
C SER A 239 15.81 -8.05 8.43
N ASP A 240 16.29 -8.77 9.43
CA ASP A 240 16.68 -10.17 9.33
C ASP A 240 15.51 -11.07 8.89
N PHE A 241 14.30 -10.76 9.40
CA PHE A 241 13.11 -11.53 9.04
C PHE A 241 12.74 -11.35 7.56
N PHE A 242 12.85 -10.13 7.02
CA PHE A 242 12.54 -9.86 5.62
C PHE A 242 13.63 -10.29 4.65
N GLU A 243 14.90 -10.15 5.03
CA GLU A 243 16.03 -10.52 4.19
C GLU A 243 16.07 -12.03 3.95
N LYS A 244 15.76 -12.85 4.97
CA LYS A 244 15.80 -14.30 4.90
C LYS A 244 14.56 -14.92 4.25
N GLU A 245 13.43 -14.17 4.18
CA GLU A 245 12.17 -14.71 3.66
C GLU A 245 12.01 -14.56 2.16
N PHE A 246 12.21 -15.65 1.43
CA PHE A 246 12.03 -15.68 -0.03
C PHE A 246 10.58 -15.42 -0.48
N SER A 247 9.57 -15.58 0.37
CA SER A 247 8.16 -15.18 0.14
C SER A 247 7.19 -15.71 1.20
N MET A 248 7.14 -15.18 2.38
CA MET A 248 6.14 -15.52 3.43
C MET A 248 5.75 -17.02 3.53
N MET A 249 6.53 -17.92 2.96
CA MET A 249 6.37 -19.37 3.06
C MET A 249 7.32 -19.92 4.13
N ASN A 250 6.82 -20.88 4.92
CA ASN A 250 7.64 -21.57 5.90
C ASN A 250 8.68 -22.43 5.19
N GLY A 251 9.94 -22.25 5.53
CA GLY A 251 11.07 -23.04 5.05
C GLY A 251 12.23 -22.97 6.04
N GLU A 252 13.18 -23.89 5.92
CA GLU A 252 14.42 -23.84 6.67
C GLU A 252 15.33 -22.75 6.08
N THR A 253 15.87 -21.88 6.92
CA THR A 253 16.82 -20.85 6.46
C THR A 253 18.17 -21.50 6.22
N CYS A 254 18.74 -21.28 5.05
CA CYS A 254 20.00 -21.87 4.64
C CYS A 254 20.81 -20.91 3.78
N GLU A 255 22.12 -20.84 4.04
CA GLU A 255 23.05 -20.17 3.14
C GLU A 255 23.26 -21.06 1.89
N VAL A 256 23.07 -20.47 0.72
CA VAL A 256 23.17 -21.16 -0.57
C VAL A 256 24.13 -20.43 -1.48
N GLU A 257 25.06 -21.17 -2.08
CA GLU A 257 25.90 -20.67 -3.17
C GLU A 257 25.24 -20.95 -4.53
N LEU A 258 25.09 -19.90 -5.32
CA LEU A 258 24.51 -19.94 -6.67
C LEU A 258 25.57 -19.60 -7.71
N LEU A 259 25.76 -20.43 -8.72
CA LEU A 259 26.53 -20.10 -9.93
C LEU A 259 25.58 -19.47 -10.95
N CYS A 260 25.83 -18.25 -11.36
CA CYS A 260 24.97 -17.45 -12.24
C CYS A 260 25.73 -16.98 -13.50
N GLU A 261 25.07 -16.99 -14.65
CA GLU A 261 25.58 -16.25 -15.81
C GLU A 261 25.57 -14.73 -15.52
N ASN A 262 26.57 -13.98 -16.00
CA ASN A 262 26.74 -12.55 -15.71
C ASN A 262 25.49 -11.69 -15.97
N LYS A 263 24.66 -12.05 -16.96
CA LYS A 263 23.41 -11.36 -17.28
C LYS A 263 22.32 -11.49 -16.21
N LEU A 264 22.48 -12.40 -15.24
CA LEU A 264 21.56 -12.55 -14.11
C LEU A 264 21.90 -11.63 -12.92
N MET A 265 23.00 -10.85 -12.99
CA MET A 265 23.40 -9.95 -11.91
C MET A 265 22.25 -9.01 -11.50
N GLY A 266 21.54 -8.42 -12.48
CA GLY A 266 20.37 -7.59 -12.19
C GLY A 266 19.31 -8.34 -11.35
N SER A 267 19.00 -9.59 -11.71
CA SER A 267 18.02 -10.40 -10.96
C SER A 267 18.49 -10.75 -9.53
N ILE A 268 19.79 -10.89 -9.34
CA ILE A 268 20.39 -11.11 -8.01
C ILE A 268 20.28 -9.83 -7.17
N VAL A 269 20.69 -8.68 -7.74
CA VAL A 269 20.61 -7.38 -7.06
C VAL A 269 19.16 -6.98 -6.76
N ASP A 270 18.24 -7.18 -7.70
CA ASP A 270 16.80 -6.90 -7.49
C ASP A 270 16.20 -7.75 -6.35
N LYS A 271 16.75 -8.93 -6.11
CA LYS A 271 16.23 -9.86 -5.10
C LYS A 271 16.90 -9.73 -3.73
N PHE A 272 18.20 -9.54 -3.70
CA PHE A 272 19.01 -9.59 -2.47
C PHE A 272 19.68 -8.25 -2.13
N GLY A 273 19.46 -7.23 -2.93
CA GLY A 273 20.10 -5.92 -2.75
C GLY A 273 21.47 -5.80 -3.39
N ILE A 274 21.98 -4.57 -3.42
CA ILE A 274 23.28 -4.27 -4.05
C ILE A 274 24.48 -4.80 -3.24
N ASP A 275 24.30 -5.01 -1.94
CA ASP A 275 25.34 -5.47 -1.01
C ASP A 275 25.48 -7.00 -0.94
N VAL A 276 24.75 -7.73 -1.81
CA VAL A 276 24.81 -9.18 -1.89
C VAL A 276 26.26 -9.67 -2.16
N ASN A 277 26.69 -10.67 -1.42
CA ASN A 277 28.04 -11.22 -1.55
C ASN A 277 28.20 -11.96 -2.88
N THR A 278 29.08 -11.46 -3.74
CA THR A 278 29.32 -12.04 -5.07
C THR A 278 30.81 -12.16 -5.39
N GLU A 279 31.18 -13.20 -6.16
CA GLU A 279 32.53 -13.44 -6.60
C GLU A 279 32.56 -13.78 -8.11
N ILE A 280 33.45 -13.16 -8.87
CA ILE A 280 33.63 -13.46 -10.31
C ILE A 280 34.34 -14.79 -10.43
N VAL A 281 33.72 -15.74 -11.12
CA VAL A 281 34.30 -17.07 -11.37
C VAL A 281 35.09 -17.12 -12.68
N ASP A 282 34.49 -16.60 -13.74
CA ASP A 282 35.11 -16.52 -15.07
C ASP A 282 34.53 -15.38 -15.90
N ALA A 283 34.83 -15.30 -17.20
CA ALA A 283 34.36 -14.25 -18.09
C ALA A 283 32.82 -14.24 -18.29
N GLU A 284 32.14 -15.34 -18.03
CA GLU A 284 30.71 -15.52 -18.29
C GLU A 284 29.89 -15.74 -17.01
N HIS A 285 30.54 -16.07 -15.88
CA HIS A 285 29.88 -16.48 -14.66
C HIS A 285 30.38 -15.77 -13.41
N PHE A 286 29.47 -15.59 -12.46
CA PHE A 286 29.76 -15.17 -11.09
C PHE A 286 29.07 -16.15 -10.11
N LYS A 287 29.58 -16.18 -8.88
CA LYS A 287 28.98 -16.87 -7.75
C LYS A 287 28.28 -15.83 -6.84
N ALA A 288 27.09 -16.14 -6.37
CA ALA A 288 26.39 -15.38 -5.34
C ALA A 288 26.19 -16.26 -4.10
N ILE A 289 26.44 -15.69 -2.91
CA ILE A 289 26.22 -16.35 -1.62
C ILE A 289 25.03 -15.64 -0.98
N VAL A 290 23.95 -16.37 -0.73
CA VAL A 290 22.68 -15.83 -0.29
C VAL A 290 22.05 -16.66 0.82
N ASP A 291 21.51 -15.99 1.84
CA ASP A 291 20.66 -16.62 2.86
C ASP A 291 19.22 -16.68 2.36
N VAL A 292 18.65 -17.86 2.28
CA VAL A 292 17.30 -18.06 1.77
C VAL A 292 16.49 -19.03 2.61
N ASN A 293 15.19 -18.80 2.69
CA ASN A 293 14.23 -19.80 3.11
C ASN A 293 14.00 -20.80 1.98
N LEU A 294 14.35 -22.04 2.19
CA LEU A 294 14.14 -23.12 1.22
C LEU A 294 12.64 -23.39 1.10
N SER A 295 12.08 -22.97 0.01
CA SER A 295 10.65 -23.05 -0.28
C SER A 295 10.41 -23.34 -1.76
N GLY A 296 9.21 -23.77 -2.09
CA GLY A 296 8.80 -23.94 -3.50
C GLY A 296 9.02 -22.68 -4.36
N ASN A 297 8.95 -21.50 -3.75
CA ASN A 297 9.19 -20.25 -4.45
C ASN A 297 10.69 -20.03 -4.75
N PHE A 298 11.58 -20.40 -3.83
CA PHE A 298 13.02 -20.35 -4.09
C PHE A 298 13.39 -21.29 -5.24
N TYR A 299 12.97 -22.55 -5.15
CA TYR A 299 13.24 -23.53 -6.21
C TYR A 299 12.59 -23.13 -7.54
N GLY A 300 11.38 -22.60 -7.51
CA GLY A 300 10.70 -22.06 -8.69
C GLY A 300 11.45 -20.89 -9.32
N TRP A 301 12.04 -20.01 -8.52
CA TRP A 301 12.84 -18.87 -8.98
C TRP A 301 14.15 -19.33 -9.62
N VAL A 302 14.84 -20.30 -9.00
CA VAL A 302 16.04 -20.94 -9.60
C VAL A 302 15.66 -21.60 -10.93
N PHE A 303 14.58 -22.37 -10.97
CA PHE A 303 14.09 -23.04 -12.18
C PHE A 303 13.75 -22.05 -13.30
N ALA A 304 13.14 -20.90 -12.99
CA ALA A 304 12.78 -19.87 -13.95
C ALA A 304 13.99 -19.27 -14.69
N SER A 305 15.20 -19.42 -14.14
CA SER A 305 16.45 -19.02 -14.81
C SER A 305 16.77 -19.85 -16.06
N LYS A 306 16.07 -20.97 -16.29
CA LYS A 306 16.27 -21.90 -17.42
C LYS A 306 17.69 -22.45 -17.47
N GLY A 307 18.26 -22.82 -16.31
CA GLY A 307 19.59 -23.40 -16.18
C GLY A 307 20.75 -22.40 -16.19
N LYS A 308 20.47 -21.09 -16.27
CA LYS A 308 21.49 -20.04 -16.19
C LYS A 308 21.93 -19.73 -14.76
N MET A 309 21.21 -20.29 -13.80
CA MET A 309 21.51 -20.27 -12.38
C MET A 309 21.53 -21.71 -11.89
N LYS A 310 22.54 -22.09 -11.13
CA LYS A 310 22.69 -23.42 -10.58
C LYS A 310 23.04 -23.34 -9.10
N ILE A 311 22.43 -24.20 -8.29
CA ILE A 311 22.78 -24.36 -6.87
C ILE A 311 24.12 -25.14 -6.81
N LEU A 312 25.13 -24.55 -6.16
CA LEU A 312 26.41 -25.16 -5.93
C LEU A 312 26.45 -25.88 -4.58
N THR A 313 26.13 -25.15 -3.53
CA THR A 313 26.13 -25.64 -2.14
C THR A 313 24.91 -25.15 -1.40
N PRO A 314 24.46 -25.84 -0.35
CA PRO A 314 24.89 -27.17 0.10
C PRO A 314 24.42 -28.29 -0.86
N GLU A 315 25.15 -29.42 -0.87
CA GLU A 315 24.84 -30.53 -1.80
C GLU A 315 23.44 -31.12 -1.57
N TRP A 316 22.94 -31.14 -0.34
CA TRP A 316 21.59 -31.61 -0.05
C TRP A 316 20.49 -30.73 -0.68
N VAL A 317 20.66 -29.40 -0.68
CA VAL A 317 19.74 -28.47 -1.35
C VAL A 317 19.75 -28.68 -2.86
N LYS A 318 20.92 -28.88 -3.43
CA LYS A 318 21.07 -29.17 -4.85
C LYS A 318 20.40 -30.50 -5.21
N SER A 319 20.56 -31.52 -4.36
CA SER A 319 19.93 -32.83 -4.55
C SER A 319 18.41 -32.75 -4.47
N GLU A 320 17.87 -32.04 -3.48
CA GLU A 320 16.43 -31.77 -3.35
C GLU A 320 15.88 -31.06 -4.59
N PHE A 321 16.55 -29.99 -5.05
CA PHE A 321 16.18 -29.31 -6.30
C PHE A 321 16.16 -30.25 -7.50
N GLN A 322 17.18 -31.14 -7.62
CA GLN A 322 17.25 -32.10 -8.70
C GLN A 322 16.11 -33.14 -8.64
N GLU A 323 15.73 -33.58 -7.44
CA GLU A 323 14.57 -34.46 -7.25
C GLU A 323 13.28 -33.78 -7.68
N ILE A 324 13.07 -32.51 -7.28
CA ILE A 324 11.95 -31.71 -7.70
C ILE A 324 11.89 -31.63 -9.24
N VAL A 325 12.98 -31.24 -9.90
CA VAL A 325 13.06 -31.15 -11.37
C VAL A 325 12.75 -32.48 -12.04
N ASN A 326 13.30 -33.58 -11.52
CA ASN A 326 13.09 -34.91 -12.06
C ASN A 326 11.63 -35.40 -11.88
N SER A 327 10.93 -34.93 -10.88
CA SER A 327 9.52 -35.25 -10.65
C SER A 327 8.58 -34.69 -11.75
N TYR A 328 8.99 -33.62 -12.42
CA TYR A 328 8.27 -33.03 -13.55
C TYR A 328 8.56 -33.70 -14.89
N ALA A 329 9.61 -34.53 -14.95
CA ALA A 329 10.00 -35.22 -16.19
C ALA A 329 9.31 -36.59 -16.35
N LYS A 330 8.56 -37.03 -15.34
CA LYS A 330 7.75 -38.26 -15.35
C LYS A 330 6.29 -37.95 -15.67
#